data_c669859502cf8d949726edcc9d191164
#
_entry.id   c669859502cf8d949726edcc9d191164
#
_cell.length_a   1.000
_cell.length_b   1.000
_cell.length_c   1.000
_cell.angle_alpha   90.00
_cell.angle_beta   90.00
_cell.angle_gamma   90.00
#
_symmetry.space_group_name_H-M   'P 1'
#
loop_
_entity.id
_entity.type
_entity.pdbx_description
1 polymer ?
#
loop_
_entity_poly.entity_id
_entity_poly.type
_entity_poly.pdbx_seq_one_letter_code
_entity_poly.pdbx_strand_id
1 'polypeptide(L)'
;MLSASTGVSLIAALIANAIPSYSVKELNSAVGSLLERGFAPRFLVQGSASRPQVKKGHLWMNLTDGEATITVVCWASRLNQLDYVPADGDGITVVGKLNFWAARASLAVQAIDIRPSLSTVERRFEAVKALLASEGLIDPAARRQLPLVPTRIALLTSVPSSALADMLRTARERWPLAELLIVPIPVQGSVAPQICAALEQLNQVQPQLKLDALVLARGGGSREDLMVFDDEQVCRAIASFCCPVVTGLGHEDDLTVADLVADHRAATPTAAIVSLFPSRDSALQTVRQQRLQLVQQQQWRFKRERERLQQRHQLLQSVQPQTVLQRSRLQLDQRQQLLKALSPDRWLRRGFAKVMQLNGTVLESVSEAKPNDDLVIQLRDGQIGVTVQSVQANIGSP
;
A
#
# COMPACT_ATOMS: atom_id res chain seq x y z
N MET A 1 -18.13 -91.84 -67.84
CA MET A 1 -17.36 -90.99 -66.85
C MET A 1 -17.67 -89.57 -67.05
N LEU A 2 -18.75 -89.12 -66.59
CA LEU A 2 -19.19 -87.72 -66.57
C LEU A 2 -20.26 -87.61 -65.49
N SER A 3 -20.00 -87.08 -64.33
CA SER A 3 -21.01 -86.44 -63.41
C SER A 3 -20.58 -86.27 -61.98
N ALA A 4 -19.35 -85.83 -61.68
CA ALA A 4 -18.95 -85.55 -60.30
C ALA A 4 -18.48 -84.11 -60.05
N SER A 5 -18.42 -83.25 -61.06
CA SER A 5 -17.84 -81.93 -60.93
C SER A 5 -18.86 -80.76 -60.78
N THR A 6 -20.17 -81.03 -61.04
CA THR A 6 -21.22 -80.04 -61.04
C THR A 6 -21.89 -79.81 -59.64
N GLY A 7 -21.86 -80.83 -58.78
CA GLY A 7 -22.45 -80.78 -57.45
C GLY A 7 -21.68 -79.96 -56.42
N VAL A 8 -20.36 -79.94 -56.51
CA VAL A 8 -19.51 -79.21 -55.55
C VAL A 8 -19.56 -77.71 -55.80
N SER A 9 -19.74 -77.27 -57.04
CA SER A 9 -19.85 -75.82 -57.38
C SER A 9 -21.17 -75.19 -56.89
N LEU A 10 -22.28 -75.99 -56.94
CA LEU A 10 -23.62 -75.47 -56.48
C LEU A 10 -23.70 -75.40 -54.98
N ILE A 11 -23.07 -76.35 -54.25
CA ILE A 11 -22.97 -76.34 -52.77
C ILE A 11 -22.09 -75.18 -52.33
N ALA A 12 -20.96 -74.87 -52.94
CA ALA A 12 -20.10 -73.76 -52.68
C ALA A 12 -20.78 -72.41 -52.96
N ALA A 13 -21.62 -72.30 -54.01
CA ALA A 13 -22.38 -71.11 -54.34
C ALA A 13 -23.60 -70.89 -53.38
N LEU A 14 -24.18 -72.00 -52.89
CA LEU A 14 -25.23 -71.93 -51.85
C LEU A 14 -24.66 -71.57 -50.49
N ILE A 15 -23.44 -71.95 -50.14
CA ILE A 15 -22.78 -71.55 -48.91
C ILE A 15 -22.33 -70.08 -48.96
N ALA A 16 -21.98 -69.54 -50.14
CA ALA A 16 -21.59 -68.16 -50.33
C ALA A 16 -22.78 -67.19 -50.24
N ASN A 17 -24.02 -67.66 -50.28
CA ASN A 17 -25.25 -66.83 -50.13
C ASN A 17 -26.03 -67.12 -48.84
N ALA A 18 -25.45 -67.90 -47.92
CA ALA A 18 -26.09 -68.08 -46.60
C ALA A 18 -26.09 -66.81 -45.80
N ILE A 19 -27.27 -66.32 -45.46
CA ILE A 19 -27.43 -65.17 -44.54
C ILE A 19 -26.70 -65.59 -43.23
N PRO A 20 -25.69 -64.77 -42.77
CA PRO A 20 -24.94 -65.12 -41.57
C PRO A 20 -25.90 -65.04 -40.36
N SER A 21 -25.90 -66.07 -39.51
CA SER A 21 -26.71 -66.11 -38.28
C SER A 21 -25.78 -65.92 -37.07
N TYR A 22 -26.22 -65.09 -36.20
CA TYR A 22 -25.52 -64.78 -34.93
C TYR A 22 -26.45 -65.03 -33.74
N SER A 23 -25.94 -65.55 -32.65
CA SER A 23 -26.61 -65.44 -31.37
C SER A 23 -26.59 -63.98 -30.89
N VAL A 24 -27.47 -63.57 -30.01
CA VAL A 24 -27.50 -62.20 -29.41
C VAL A 24 -26.15 -61.85 -28.83
N LYS A 25 -25.49 -62.78 -28.15
CA LYS A 25 -24.14 -62.57 -27.55
C LYS A 25 -23.09 -62.35 -28.62
N GLU A 26 -23.08 -63.13 -29.70
CA GLU A 26 -22.11 -63.02 -30.78
C GLU A 26 -22.31 -61.68 -31.54
N LEU A 27 -23.55 -61.29 -31.81
CA LEU A 27 -23.87 -60.03 -32.47
C LEU A 27 -23.40 -58.84 -31.60
N ASN A 28 -23.72 -58.83 -30.31
CA ASN A 28 -23.29 -57.75 -29.41
C ASN A 28 -21.76 -57.72 -29.26
N SER A 29 -21.09 -58.86 -29.22
CA SER A 29 -19.62 -58.92 -29.20
C SER A 29 -18.99 -58.38 -30.48
N ALA A 30 -19.59 -58.71 -31.64
CA ALA A 30 -19.13 -58.19 -32.93
C ALA A 30 -19.33 -56.65 -33.03
N VAL A 31 -20.46 -56.14 -32.59
CA VAL A 31 -20.72 -54.70 -32.53
C VAL A 31 -19.73 -54.00 -31.61
N GLY A 32 -19.50 -54.55 -30.41
CA GLY A 32 -18.51 -54.00 -29.45
C GLY A 32 -17.09 -53.92 -30.09
N SER A 33 -16.66 -55.00 -30.76
CA SER A 33 -15.35 -55.03 -31.43
C SER A 33 -15.25 -54.02 -32.58
N LEU A 34 -16.31 -53.82 -33.34
CA LEU A 34 -16.37 -52.80 -34.39
C LEU A 34 -16.28 -51.40 -33.82
N LEU A 35 -16.99 -51.12 -32.76
CA LEU A 35 -16.96 -49.82 -32.07
C LEU A 35 -15.57 -49.51 -31.47
N GLU A 36 -14.94 -50.51 -30.84
CA GLU A 36 -13.57 -50.36 -30.30
C GLU A 36 -12.51 -50.10 -31.37
N ARG A 37 -12.68 -50.64 -32.57
CA ARG A 37 -11.77 -50.42 -33.70
C ARG A 37 -12.08 -49.13 -34.47
N GLY A 38 -13.34 -48.68 -34.47
CA GLY A 38 -13.80 -47.56 -35.25
C GLY A 38 -13.61 -46.18 -34.57
N PHE A 39 -13.41 -46.15 -33.27
CA PHE A 39 -13.25 -44.93 -32.52
C PHE A 39 -11.86 -44.81 -31.91
N ALA A 40 -11.38 -43.55 -31.74
CA ALA A 40 -10.14 -43.28 -31.04
C ALA A 40 -10.26 -43.74 -29.57
N PRO A 41 -9.16 -44.21 -28.94
CA PRO A 41 -9.17 -44.63 -27.54
C PRO A 41 -9.60 -43.55 -26.56
N ARG A 42 -9.46 -42.26 -26.93
CA ARG A 42 -9.96 -41.06 -26.24
C ARG A 42 -10.41 -40.05 -27.26
N PHE A 43 -11.49 -39.37 -26.97
CA PHE A 43 -12.07 -38.32 -27.81
C PHE A 43 -12.74 -37.27 -26.95
N LEU A 44 -13.02 -36.11 -27.56
CA LEU A 44 -13.76 -35.02 -26.96
C LEU A 44 -15.18 -35.01 -27.48
N VAL A 45 -16.15 -34.87 -26.61
CA VAL A 45 -17.57 -34.61 -26.95
C VAL A 45 -18.03 -33.36 -26.26
N GLN A 46 -18.67 -32.46 -27.03
CA GLN A 46 -19.21 -31.20 -26.52
C GLN A 46 -20.73 -31.27 -26.57
N GLY A 47 -21.38 -30.67 -25.58
CA GLY A 47 -22.82 -30.56 -25.48
C GLY A 47 -23.31 -30.00 -24.18
N SER A 48 -24.59 -30.00 -23.94
CA SER A 48 -25.20 -29.60 -22.68
C SER A 48 -25.48 -30.81 -21.82
N ALA A 49 -25.12 -30.73 -20.55
CA ALA A 49 -25.43 -31.75 -19.55
C ALA A 49 -26.94 -31.74 -19.25
N SER A 50 -27.57 -32.90 -19.31
CA SER A 50 -28.97 -33.05 -18.94
C SER A 50 -29.13 -34.10 -17.85
N ARG A 51 -29.89 -33.75 -16.82
CA ARG A 51 -30.23 -34.61 -15.67
C ARG A 51 -29.03 -35.29 -15.00
N PRO A 52 -28.00 -34.54 -14.61
CA PRO A 52 -26.88 -35.12 -13.90
C PRO A 52 -27.35 -35.68 -12.54
N GLN A 53 -27.01 -36.92 -12.24
CA GLN A 53 -27.38 -37.60 -11.00
C GLN A 53 -26.21 -38.45 -10.50
N VAL A 54 -25.91 -38.33 -9.22
CA VAL A 54 -24.94 -39.23 -8.57
C VAL A 54 -25.69 -40.43 -8.02
N LYS A 55 -25.48 -41.61 -8.60
CA LYS A 55 -26.07 -42.90 -8.16
C LYS A 55 -24.97 -43.86 -7.77
N LYS A 56 -24.98 -44.36 -6.56
CA LYS A 56 -23.99 -45.32 -6.01
C LYS A 56 -22.54 -44.80 -6.16
N GLY A 57 -22.34 -43.47 -6.02
CA GLY A 57 -21.04 -42.84 -6.13
C GLY A 57 -20.58 -42.56 -7.58
N HIS A 58 -21.36 -42.87 -8.59
CA HIS A 58 -21.06 -42.64 -10.01
C HIS A 58 -21.95 -41.50 -10.53
N LEU A 59 -21.37 -40.59 -11.31
CA LEU A 59 -22.14 -39.55 -12.02
C LEU A 59 -22.71 -40.12 -13.30
N TRP A 60 -24.01 -40.02 -13.46
CA TRP A 60 -24.77 -40.34 -14.67
C TRP A 60 -25.43 -39.08 -15.18
N MET A 61 -25.33 -38.85 -16.47
CA MET A 61 -25.98 -37.73 -17.15
C MET A 61 -26.20 -38.05 -18.62
N ASN A 62 -27.05 -37.32 -19.28
CA ASN A 62 -27.15 -37.27 -20.73
C ASN A 62 -26.40 -36.04 -21.23
N LEU A 63 -25.66 -36.20 -22.33
CA LEU A 63 -25.02 -35.11 -23.06
C LEU A 63 -25.81 -34.90 -24.33
N THR A 64 -26.29 -33.68 -24.60
CA THR A 64 -27.08 -33.36 -25.79
C THR A 64 -26.50 -32.13 -26.48
N ASP A 65 -26.55 -32.09 -27.80
CA ASP A 65 -26.28 -30.94 -28.66
C ASP A 65 -27.58 -30.27 -29.19
N GLY A 66 -28.75 -30.76 -28.74
CA GLY A 66 -30.08 -30.31 -29.20
C GLY A 66 -30.66 -31.21 -30.29
N GLU A 67 -29.84 -31.95 -31.06
CA GLU A 67 -30.28 -32.89 -32.11
C GLU A 67 -30.11 -34.33 -31.68
N ALA A 68 -29.08 -34.64 -30.95
CA ALA A 68 -28.76 -35.97 -30.48
C ALA A 68 -28.45 -36.02 -28.99
N THR A 69 -28.58 -37.21 -28.40
CA THR A 69 -28.28 -37.41 -26.96
C THR A 69 -27.49 -38.68 -26.78
N ILE A 70 -26.45 -38.61 -25.91
CA ILE A 70 -25.69 -39.79 -25.52
C ILE A 70 -25.56 -39.84 -23.99
N THR A 71 -25.62 -41.07 -23.44
CA THR A 71 -25.41 -41.23 -22.00
C THR A 71 -23.93 -41.10 -21.65
N VAL A 72 -23.62 -40.33 -20.60
CA VAL A 72 -22.27 -40.19 -20.07
C VAL A 72 -22.23 -40.76 -18.65
N VAL A 73 -21.21 -41.52 -18.33
CA VAL A 73 -20.93 -42.07 -17.02
C VAL A 73 -19.54 -41.69 -16.53
N CYS A 74 -19.45 -41.11 -15.33
CA CYS A 74 -18.19 -40.90 -14.64
C CYS A 74 -18.13 -41.79 -13.39
N TRP A 75 -17.12 -42.66 -13.31
CA TRP A 75 -16.99 -43.59 -12.20
C TRP A 75 -16.53 -42.91 -10.93
N ALA A 76 -16.90 -43.41 -9.74
CA ALA A 76 -16.58 -42.84 -8.43
C ALA A 76 -15.07 -42.52 -8.26
N SER A 77 -14.21 -43.37 -8.71
CA SER A 77 -12.74 -43.15 -8.65
C SER A 77 -12.26 -41.93 -9.43
N ARG A 78 -13.00 -41.54 -10.46
CA ARG A 78 -12.72 -40.34 -11.25
C ARG A 78 -13.52 -39.13 -10.76
N LEU A 79 -14.78 -39.31 -10.35
CA LEU A 79 -15.64 -38.24 -9.86
C LEU A 79 -14.99 -37.47 -8.73
N ASN A 80 -14.31 -38.16 -7.82
CA ASN A 80 -13.59 -37.49 -6.69
C ASN A 80 -12.35 -36.71 -7.12
N GLN A 81 -11.91 -36.86 -8.38
CA GLN A 81 -10.74 -36.18 -8.95
C GLN A 81 -11.14 -35.09 -9.94
N LEU A 82 -12.44 -34.94 -10.23
CA LEU A 82 -12.93 -33.88 -11.10
C LEU A 82 -12.94 -32.54 -10.38
N ASP A 83 -12.43 -31.53 -11.04
CA ASP A 83 -12.46 -30.14 -10.58
C ASP A 83 -13.86 -29.50 -10.73
N TYR A 84 -14.71 -30.12 -11.58
CA TYR A 84 -16.00 -29.59 -11.94
C TYR A 84 -17.07 -30.71 -12.07
N VAL A 85 -18.16 -30.54 -11.39
CA VAL A 85 -19.35 -31.39 -11.51
C VAL A 85 -20.45 -30.58 -12.20
N PRO A 86 -20.94 -31.02 -13.38
CA PRO A 86 -21.90 -30.27 -14.14
C PRO A 86 -23.28 -30.22 -13.46
N ALA A 87 -23.94 -29.08 -13.58
CA ALA A 87 -25.37 -28.91 -13.25
C ALA A 87 -26.24 -29.14 -14.50
N ASP A 88 -27.54 -29.23 -14.29
CA ASP A 88 -28.48 -29.38 -15.42
C ASP A 88 -28.47 -28.16 -16.34
N GLY A 89 -28.33 -28.38 -17.62
CA GLY A 89 -28.23 -27.32 -18.63
C GLY A 89 -26.83 -26.71 -18.80
N ASP A 90 -25.82 -27.14 -18.07
CA ASP A 90 -24.45 -26.65 -18.28
C ASP A 90 -23.89 -27.14 -19.61
N GLY A 91 -23.33 -26.23 -20.40
CA GLY A 91 -22.50 -26.60 -21.55
C GLY A 91 -21.17 -27.18 -21.07
N ILE A 92 -20.81 -28.36 -21.56
CA ILE A 92 -19.62 -29.05 -21.12
C ILE A 92 -18.86 -29.70 -22.29
N THR A 93 -17.57 -29.90 -22.08
CA THR A 93 -16.68 -30.73 -22.91
C THR A 93 -16.25 -31.93 -22.10
N VAL A 94 -16.59 -33.10 -22.57
CA VAL A 94 -16.26 -34.37 -21.94
C VAL A 94 -15.08 -35.03 -22.69
N VAL A 95 -13.99 -35.26 -21.98
CA VAL A 95 -12.92 -36.15 -22.44
C VAL A 95 -13.32 -37.57 -22.03
N GLY A 96 -13.55 -38.45 -22.99
CA GLY A 96 -14.06 -39.76 -22.70
C GLY A 96 -13.57 -40.83 -23.64
N LYS A 97 -13.98 -42.03 -23.33
CA LYS A 97 -13.84 -43.21 -24.22
C LYS A 97 -15.20 -43.87 -24.39
N LEU A 98 -15.39 -44.50 -25.51
CA LEU A 98 -16.60 -45.28 -25.77
C LEU A 98 -16.66 -46.51 -24.85
N ASN A 99 -17.80 -46.74 -24.24
CA ASN A 99 -18.06 -47.93 -23.45
C ASN A 99 -19.35 -48.59 -23.93
N PHE A 100 -19.22 -49.81 -24.47
CA PHE A 100 -20.36 -50.59 -24.93
C PHE A 100 -20.56 -51.79 -24.00
N TRP A 101 -21.70 -51.86 -23.35
CA TRP A 101 -22.08 -53.00 -22.51
C TRP A 101 -22.77 -54.07 -23.34
N ALA A 102 -21.97 -55.06 -23.80
CA ALA A 102 -22.44 -56.14 -24.67
C ALA A 102 -23.63 -56.91 -24.10
N ALA A 103 -23.75 -57.05 -22.76
CA ALA A 103 -24.85 -57.76 -22.13
C ALA A 103 -26.21 -57.08 -22.30
N ARG A 104 -26.22 -55.71 -22.51
CA ARG A 104 -27.45 -54.91 -22.64
C ARG A 104 -27.56 -54.18 -23.97
N ALA A 105 -26.60 -54.36 -24.86
CA ALA A 105 -26.40 -53.61 -26.08
C ALA A 105 -26.54 -52.07 -25.86
N SER A 106 -25.99 -51.57 -24.74
CA SER A 106 -26.10 -50.18 -24.41
C SER A 106 -24.75 -49.46 -24.56
N LEU A 107 -24.82 -48.31 -25.20
CA LEU A 107 -23.69 -47.46 -25.51
C LEU A 107 -23.64 -46.28 -24.53
N ALA A 108 -22.50 -45.94 -23.98
CA ALA A 108 -22.28 -44.77 -23.17
C ALA A 108 -20.86 -44.24 -23.37
N VAL A 109 -20.67 -42.94 -23.11
CA VAL A 109 -19.34 -42.33 -23.00
C VAL A 109 -18.86 -42.44 -21.55
N GLN A 110 -17.77 -43.14 -21.32
CA GLN A 110 -17.10 -43.13 -20.04
C GLN A 110 -16.26 -41.88 -19.93
N ALA A 111 -16.67 -40.93 -19.11
CA ALA A 111 -15.93 -39.69 -18.86
C ALA A 111 -14.63 -40.00 -18.09
N ILE A 112 -13.54 -39.42 -18.55
CA ILE A 112 -12.23 -39.39 -17.92
C ILE A 112 -12.01 -38.03 -17.27
N ASP A 113 -12.46 -36.94 -17.94
CA ASP A 113 -12.43 -35.56 -17.49
C ASP A 113 -13.66 -34.85 -18.01
N ILE A 114 -14.16 -33.85 -17.24
CA ILE A 114 -15.30 -33.04 -17.60
C ILE A 114 -14.95 -31.57 -17.33
N ARG A 115 -15.07 -30.73 -18.35
CA ARG A 115 -14.78 -29.30 -18.27
C ARG A 115 -16.00 -28.49 -18.65
N PRO A 116 -16.26 -27.36 -17.98
CA PRO A 116 -17.32 -26.45 -18.42
C PRO A 116 -16.97 -25.83 -19.78
N SER A 117 -17.96 -25.51 -20.57
CA SER A 117 -17.76 -24.68 -21.77
C SER A 117 -17.52 -23.22 -21.37
N LEU A 118 -16.90 -22.45 -22.27
CA LEU A 118 -16.64 -21.02 -22.05
C LEU A 118 -17.91 -20.27 -21.71
N SER A 119 -19.03 -20.51 -22.41
CA SER A 119 -20.33 -19.90 -22.13
C SER A 119 -20.89 -20.21 -20.74
N THR A 120 -20.60 -21.39 -20.20
CA THR A 120 -20.97 -21.76 -18.82
C THR A 120 -20.13 -21.01 -17.80
N VAL A 121 -18.82 -20.86 -18.04
CA VAL A 121 -17.91 -20.07 -17.20
C VAL A 121 -18.37 -18.61 -17.14
N GLU A 122 -18.62 -18.01 -18.31
CA GLU A 122 -19.08 -16.63 -18.41
C GLU A 122 -20.43 -16.41 -17.72
N ARG A 123 -21.39 -17.32 -17.89
CA ARG A 123 -22.69 -17.23 -17.25
C ARG A 123 -22.57 -17.29 -15.71
N ARG A 124 -21.74 -18.18 -15.17
CA ARG A 124 -21.48 -18.26 -13.73
C ARG A 124 -20.77 -17.02 -13.19
N PHE A 125 -19.76 -16.56 -13.91
CA PHE A 125 -19.07 -15.30 -13.58
C PHE A 125 -20.06 -14.14 -13.45
N GLU A 126 -20.91 -13.89 -14.47
CA GLU A 126 -21.85 -12.78 -14.44
C GLU A 126 -22.92 -12.94 -13.34
N ALA A 127 -23.39 -14.17 -13.08
CA ALA A 127 -24.36 -14.43 -12.02
C ALA A 127 -23.79 -14.11 -10.62
N VAL A 128 -22.58 -14.58 -10.31
CA VAL A 128 -21.94 -14.33 -9.00
C VAL A 128 -21.55 -12.85 -8.87
N LYS A 129 -21.02 -12.26 -9.92
CA LYS A 129 -20.70 -10.82 -9.97
C LYS A 129 -21.94 -9.95 -9.68
N ALA A 130 -23.07 -10.23 -10.33
CA ALA A 130 -24.32 -9.50 -10.10
C ALA A 130 -24.82 -9.64 -8.64
N LEU A 131 -24.73 -10.84 -8.08
CA LEU A 131 -25.11 -11.09 -6.71
C LEU A 131 -24.25 -10.29 -5.73
N LEU A 132 -22.90 -10.38 -5.82
CA LEU A 132 -21.98 -9.71 -4.92
C LEU A 132 -21.97 -8.18 -5.12
N ALA A 133 -22.24 -7.71 -6.35
CA ALA A 133 -22.42 -6.29 -6.61
C ALA A 133 -23.66 -5.73 -5.91
N SER A 134 -24.78 -6.50 -5.89
CA SER A 134 -25.99 -6.07 -5.18
C SER A 134 -25.81 -5.95 -3.66
N GLU A 135 -24.84 -6.66 -3.11
CA GLU A 135 -24.47 -6.61 -1.69
C GLU A 135 -23.35 -5.58 -1.39
N GLY A 136 -22.81 -4.90 -2.39
CA GLY A 136 -21.76 -3.90 -2.25
C GLY A 136 -20.35 -4.46 -2.02
N LEU A 137 -20.16 -5.80 -2.17
CA LEU A 137 -18.87 -6.44 -1.93
C LEU A 137 -17.82 -6.18 -3.04
N ILE A 138 -18.25 -5.64 -4.19
CA ILE A 138 -17.39 -5.30 -5.33
C ILE A 138 -17.12 -3.78 -5.39
N ASP A 139 -17.68 -2.99 -4.47
CA ASP A 139 -17.53 -1.53 -4.47
C ASP A 139 -16.05 -1.13 -4.29
N PRO A 140 -15.45 -0.38 -5.22
CA PRO A 140 -14.10 0.16 -5.06
C PRO A 140 -13.92 1.00 -3.78
N ALA A 141 -14.99 1.62 -3.26
CA ALA A 141 -14.94 2.41 -2.03
C ALA A 141 -14.74 1.54 -0.77
N ALA A 142 -15.10 0.26 -0.82
CA ALA A 142 -14.92 -0.68 0.26
C ALA A 142 -13.49 -1.28 0.35
N ARG A 143 -12.65 -1.04 -0.67
CA ARG A 143 -11.30 -1.59 -0.74
C ARG A 143 -10.38 -1.01 0.31
N ARG A 144 -9.66 -1.88 0.98
CA ARG A 144 -8.68 -1.53 2.01
C ARG A 144 -7.36 -1.10 1.36
N GLN A 145 -6.67 -0.17 2.01
CA GLN A 145 -5.35 0.27 1.54
C GLN A 145 -4.29 -0.79 1.84
N LEU A 146 -3.38 -0.96 0.90
CA LEU A 146 -2.23 -1.85 1.09
C LEU A 146 -1.24 -1.24 2.11
N PRO A 147 -0.57 -2.07 2.90
CA PRO A 147 0.44 -1.62 3.84
C PRO A 147 1.64 -1.01 3.11
N LEU A 148 2.11 0.16 3.56
CA LEU A 148 3.27 0.84 2.96
C LEU A 148 4.58 0.07 3.17
N VAL A 149 4.71 -0.58 4.32
CA VAL A 149 5.91 -1.33 4.74
C VAL A 149 5.46 -2.64 5.37
N PRO A 150 5.09 -3.64 4.57
CA PRO A 150 4.63 -4.92 5.11
C PRO A 150 5.78 -5.69 5.76
N THR A 151 5.48 -6.31 6.89
CA THR A 151 6.42 -7.11 7.68
C THR A 151 6.10 -8.60 7.61
N ARG A 152 4.81 -8.96 7.53
CA ARG A 152 4.38 -10.36 7.49
C ARG A 152 3.21 -10.54 6.53
N ILE A 153 3.40 -11.40 5.53
CA ILE A 153 2.42 -11.65 4.45
C ILE A 153 2.14 -13.14 4.37
N ALA A 154 0.86 -13.51 4.23
CA ALA A 154 0.47 -14.86 3.88
C ALA A 154 0.38 -15.02 2.35
N LEU A 155 0.94 -16.12 1.83
CA LEU A 155 0.87 -16.50 0.42
C LEU A 155 0.04 -17.77 0.28
N LEU A 156 -1.18 -17.65 -0.24
CA LEU A 156 -2.03 -18.78 -0.63
C LEU A 156 -1.72 -19.15 -2.07
N THR A 157 -1.06 -20.28 -2.28
CA THR A 157 -0.68 -20.73 -3.60
C THR A 157 -0.43 -22.25 -3.65
N SER A 158 -0.35 -22.80 -4.82
CA SER A 158 0.01 -24.22 -5.00
C SER A 158 1.48 -24.49 -4.67
N VAL A 159 1.72 -25.62 -4.00
CA VAL A 159 3.08 -26.05 -3.61
C VAL A 159 3.29 -27.52 -4.01
N PRO A 160 4.36 -27.82 -4.79
CA PRO A 160 5.32 -26.91 -5.40
C PRO A 160 4.78 -26.25 -6.66
N SER A 161 5.24 -25.00 -6.95
CA SER A 161 4.90 -24.31 -8.19
C SER A 161 6.01 -23.34 -8.63
N SER A 162 6.11 -23.11 -9.95
CA SER A 162 7.00 -22.08 -10.50
C SER A 162 6.61 -20.68 -10.03
N ALA A 163 5.30 -20.40 -9.96
CA ALA A 163 4.77 -19.13 -9.46
C ALA A 163 5.25 -18.83 -8.03
N LEU A 164 5.23 -19.82 -7.15
CA LEU A 164 5.76 -19.66 -5.78
C LEU A 164 7.26 -19.35 -5.80
N ALA A 165 8.05 -20.07 -6.60
CA ALA A 165 9.49 -19.83 -6.71
C ALA A 165 9.80 -18.41 -7.19
N ASP A 166 9.05 -17.91 -8.20
CA ASP A 166 9.19 -16.56 -8.72
C ASP A 166 8.75 -15.50 -7.73
N MET A 167 7.64 -15.70 -7.01
CA MET A 167 7.20 -14.81 -5.94
C MET A 167 8.24 -14.71 -4.82
N LEU A 168 8.79 -15.81 -4.37
CA LEU A 168 9.82 -15.83 -3.30
C LEU A 168 11.10 -15.14 -3.73
N ARG A 169 11.54 -15.33 -4.99
CA ARG A 169 12.69 -14.63 -5.55
C ARG A 169 12.44 -13.12 -5.58
N THR A 170 11.33 -12.70 -6.15
CA THR A 170 10.94 -11.28 -6.24
C THR A 170 10.82 -10.62 -4.87
N ALA A 171 10.22 -11.29 -3.90
CA ALA A 171 10.10 -10.80 -2.54
C ALA A 171 11.46 -10.60 -1.86
N ARG A 172 12.37 -11.57 -1.98
CA ARG A 172 13.74 -11.47 -1.43
C ARG A 172 14.54 -10.33 -2.04
N GLU A 173 14.41 -10.13 -3.35
CA GLU A 173 15.10 -9.04 -4.05
C GLU A 173 14.55 -7.67 -3.65
N ARG A 174 13.21 -7.54 -3.58
CA ARG A 174 12.58 -6.25 -3.31
C ARG A 174 12.56 -5.86 -1.84
N TRP A 175 12.19 -6.81 -0.97
CA TRP A 175 11.95 -6.51 0.45
C TRP A 175 12.32 -7.69 1.35
N PRO A 176 13.62 -7.93 1.58
CA PRO A 176 14.11 -9.10 2.33
C PRO A 176 13.74 -9.08 3.83
N LEU A 177 13.15 -7.99 4.32
CA LEU A 177 12.76 -7.85 5.73
C LEU A 177 11.39 -8.46 6.04
N ALA A 178 10.59 -8.81 5.01
CA ALA A 178 9.28 -9.39 5.23
C ALA A 178 9.36 -10.90 5.47
N GLU A 179 8.56 -11.38 6.41
CA GLU A 179 8.30 -12.79 6.62
C GLU A 179 7.17 -13.24 5.70
N LEU A 180 7.38 -14.36 4.99
CA LEU A 180 6.38 -14.93 4.10
C LEU A 180 5.87 -16.24 4.67
N LEU A 181 4.58 -16.27 5.03
CA LEU A 181 3.87 -17.47 5.48
C LEU A 181 3.25 -18.16 4.27
N ILE A 182 3.77 -19.31 3.88
CA ILE A 182 3.25 -20.08 2.75
C ILE A 182 2.13 -20.99 3.23
N VAL A 183 0.95 -20.83 2.64
CA VAL A 183 -0.23 -21.67 2.89
C VAL A 183 -0.55 -22.40 1.60
N PRO A 184 -0.28 -23.72 1.56
CA PRO A 184 -0.50 -24.51 0.34
C PRO A 184 -1.99 -24.69 0.09
N ILE A 185 -2.42 -24.41 -1.15
CA ILE A 185 -3.74 -24.76 -1.65
C ILE A 185 -3.59 -25.79 -2.77
N PRO A 186 -4.49 -26.78 -2.85
CA PRO A 186 -4.41 -27.80 -3.90
C PRO A 186 -4.71 -27.20 -5.28
N VAL A 187 -4.23 -27.87 -6.30
CA VAL A 187 -4.39 -27.46 -7.72
C VAL A 187 -5.53 -28.25 -8.37
N GLN A 188 -5.96 -29.38 -7.77
CA GLN A 188 -6.94 -30.33 -8.35
C GLN A 188 -7.93 -30.80 -7.27
N GLY A 189 -9.16 -31.11 -7.68
CA GLY A 189 -10.25 -31.58 -6.83
C GLY A 189 -11.14 -30.45 -6.33
N SER A 190 -11.79 -30.64 -5.19
CA SER A 190 -12.68 -29.64 -4.58
C SER A 190 -11.85 -28.51 -3.93
N VAL A 191 -11.37 -27.56 -4.72
CA VAL A 191 -10.45 -26.50 -4.30
C VAL A 191 -11.17 -25.40 -3.51
N ALA A 192 -12.40 -25.03 -3.88
CA ALA A 192 -13.15 -23.95 -3.24
C ALA A 192 -13.32 -24.14 -1.72
N PRO A 193 -13.79 -25.30 -1.20
CA PRO A 193 -13.90 -25.50 0.25
C PRO A 193 -12.56 -25.42 0.99
N GLN A 194 -11.48 -25.81 0.31
CA GLN A 194 -10.15 -25.80 0.93
C GLN A 194 -9.58 -24.38 1.00
N ILE A 195 -9.84 -23.54 -0.01
CA ILE A 195 -9.50 -22.11 0.04
C ILE A 195 -10.28 -21.43 1.17
N CYS A 196 -11.60 -21.67 1.27
CA CYS A 196 -12.42 -21.13 2.34
C CYS A 196 -11.90 -21.55 3.73
N ALA A 197 -11.62 -22.85 3.92
CA ALA A 197 -11.08 -23.34 5.18
C ALA A 197 -9.71 -22.73 5.52
N ALA A 198 -8.82 -22.54 4.53
CA ALA A 198 -7.54 -21.90 4.74
C ALA A 198 -7.69 -20.42 5.15
N LEU A 199 -8.60 -19.69 4.51
CA LEU A 199 -8.89 -18.29 4.85
C LEU A 199 -9.51 -18.19 6.26
N GLU A 200 -10.42 -19.06 6.63
CA GLU A 200 -11.02 -19.11 7.97
C GLU A 200 -9.97 -19.40 9.04
N GLN A 201 -9.11 -20.41 8.82
CA GLN A 201 -8.03 -20.73 9.75
C GLN A 201 -7.06 -19.55 9.91
N LEU A 202 -6.68 -18.89 8.82
CA LEU A 202 -5.82 -17.70 8.88
C LEU A 202 -6.47 -16.56 9.63
N ASN A 203 -7.78 -16.33 9.46
CA ASN A 203 -8.54 -15.33 10.23
C ASN A 203 -8.53 -15.63 11.74
N GLN A 204 -8.66 -16.90 12.13
CA GLN A 204 -8.65 -17.31 13.54
C GLN A 204 -7.28 -17.08 14.20
N VAL A 205 -6.19 -17.33 13.49
CA VAL A 205 -4.81 -17.18 14.00
C VAL A 205 -4.21 -15.80 13.74
N GLN A 206 -4.89 -14.95 12.98
CA GLN A 206 -4.40 -13.62 12.62
C GLN A 206 -3.98 -12.75 13.81
N PRO A 207 -4.71 -12.70 14.96
CA PRO A 207 -4.29 -11.89 16.10
C PRO A 207 -2.91 -12.28 16.65
N GLN A 208 -2.54 -13.57 16.50
CA GLN A 208 -1.24 -14.10 16.92
C GLN A 208 -0.16 -13.86 15.85
N LEU A 209 -0.52 -14.04 14.58
CA LEU A 209 0.40 -13.91 13.46
C LEU A 209 0.68 -12.45 13.06
N LYS A 210 -0.28 -11.54 13.31
CA LYS A 210 -0.20 -10.12 12.91
C LYS A 210 0.14 -9.98 11.43
N LEU A 211 -0.69 -10.60 10.58
CA LEU A 211 -0.53 -10.48 9.13
C LEU A 211 -0.88 -9.08 8.66
N ASP A 212 -0.07 -8.51 7.79
CA ASP A 212 -0.28 -7.20 7.19
C ASP A 212 -1.11 -7.28 5.89
N ALA A 213 -0.98 -8.38 5.15
CA ALA A 213 -1.73 -8.65 3.92
C ALA A 213 -1.74 -10.15 3.58
N LEU A 214 -2.65 -10.52 2.67
CA LEU A 214 -2.74 -11.84 2.05
C LEU A 214 -2.52 -11.70 0.55
N VAL A 215 -1.78 -12.64 -0.03
CA VAL A 215 -1.68 -12.83 -1.48
C VAL A 215 -2.34 -14.15 -1.84
N LEU A 216 -3.37 -14.10 -2.68
CA LEU A 216 -3.97 -15.26 -3.31
C LEU A 216 -3.45 -15.35 -4.74
N ALA A 217 -2.60 -16.32 -4.99
CA ALA A 217 -1.90 -16.43 -6.26
C ALA A 217 -1.97 -17.83 -6.84
N ARG A 218 -2.17 -17.89 -8.15
CA ARG A 218 -2.08 -19.10 -8.95
C ARG A 218 -1.21 -18.85 -10.17
N GLY A 219 -0.37 -19.84 -10.51
CA GLY A 219 0.34 -19.84 -11.80
C GLY A 219 -0.65 -19.98 -12.96
N GLY A 220 -0.21 -19.67 -14.17
CA GLY A 220 -1.03 -19.71 -15.38
C GLY A 220 -1.78 -21.04 -15.54
N GLY A 221 -2.94 -20.96 -16.18
CA GLY A 221 -3.86 -22.05 -16.47
C GLY A 221 -4.91 -21.57 -17.47
N SER A 222 -5.82 -22.46 -17.87
CA SER A 222 -6.95 -22.06 -18.73
C SER A 222 -8.00 -21.27 -17.92
N ARG A 223 -8.90 -20.56 -18.64
CA ARG A 223 -10.00 -19.81 -18.00
C ARG A 223 -10.90 -20.74 -17.17
N GLU A 224 -11.08 -21.98 -17.63
CA GLU A 224 -11.84 -23.01 -16.91
C GLU A 224 -11.16 -23.38 -15.56
N ASP A 225 -9.85 -23.36 -15.51
CA ASP A 225 -9.11 -23.60 -14.28
C ASP A 225 -9.23 -22.48 -13.25
N LEU A 226 -9.55 -21.28 -13.70
CA LEU A 226 -9.74 -20.11 -12.81
C LEU A 226 -11.17 -20.00 -12.27
N MET A 227 -12.10 -20.84 -12.74
CA MET A 227 -13.51 -20.79 -12.35
C MET A 227 -13.74 -20.99 -10.83
N VAL A 228 -12.83 -21.62 -10.13
CA VAL A 228 -12.88 -21.74 -8.66
C VAL A 228 -12.83 -20.37 -7.96
N PHE A 229 -12.22 -19.38 -8.59
CA PHE A 229 -12.16 -18.01 -8.08
C PHE A 229 -13.37 -17.17 -8.48
N ASP A 230 -14.30 -17.74 -9.23
CA ASP A 230 -15.64 -17.23 -9.48
C ASP A 230 -16.70 -17.84 -8.52
N ASP A 231 -16.26 -18.70 -7.58
CA ASP A 231 -17.14 -19.30 -6.58
C ASP A 231 -17.56 -18.27 -5.53
N GLU A 232 -18.87 -18.23 -5.23
CA GLU A 232 -19.46 -17.27 -4.30
C GLU A 232 -18.84 -17.36 -2.89
N GLN A 233 -18.62 -18.58 -2.37
CA GLN A 233 -18.11 -18.78 -1.01
C GLN A 233 -16.66 -18.32 -0.90
N VAL A 234 -15.83 -18.58 -1.92
CA VAL A 234 -14.46 -18.10 -1.99
C VAL A 234 -14.43 -16.57 -2.02
N CYS A 235 -15.27 -15.93 -2.84
CA CYS A 235 -15.35 -14.47 -2.92
C CYS A 235 -15.81 -13.86 -1.59
N ARG A 236 -16.78 -14.45 -0.90
CA ARG A 236 -17.22 -14.01 0.44
C ARG A 236 -16.12 -14.17 1.48
N ALA A 237 -15.39 -15.27 1.43
CA ALA A 237 -14.25 -15.50 2.35
C ALA A 237 -13.15 -14.47 2.14
N ILE A 238 -12.86 -14.07 0.88
CA ILE A 238 -11.92 -13.00 0.54
C ILE A 238 -12.42 -11.65 1.08
N ALA A 239 -13.68 -11.30 0.85
CA ALA A 239 -14.27 -10.04 1.32
C ALA A 239 -14.24 -9.90 2.84
N SER A 240 -14.50 -11.00 3.56
CA SER A 240 -14.53 -11.04 5.03
C SER A 240 -13.15 -11.23 5.68
N PHE A 241 -12.10 -11.39 4.90
CA PHE A 241 -10.76 -11.54 5.44
C PHE A 241 -10.30 -10.28 6.17
N CYS A 242 -9.63 -10.44 7.33
CA CYS A 242 -9.32 -9.33 8.24
C CYS A 242 -8.27 -8.34 7.72
N CYS A 243 -7.39 -8.77 6.81
CA CYS A 243 -6.33 -7.96 6.22
C CYS A 243 -6.57 -7.70 4.72
N PRO A 244 -5.91 -6.71 4.11
CA PRO A 244 -5.99 -6.51 2.67
C PRO A 244 -5.58 -7.75 1.89
N VAL A 245 -6.37 -8.08 0.87
CA VAL A 245 -6.14 -9.23 -0.02
C VAL A 245 -5.70 -8.73 -1.39
N VAL A 246 -4.59 -9.28 -1.87
CA VAL A 246 -4.08 -9.06 -3.22
C VAL A 246 -4.23 -10.34 -4.02
N THR A 247 -4.87 -10.27 -5.18
CA THR A 247 -4.97 -11.39 -6.10
C THR A 247 -3.91 -11.30 -7.20
N GLY A 248 -3.41 -12.48 -7.61
CA GLY A 248 -2.51 -12.66 -8.76
C GLY A 248 -2.84 -13.99 -9.43
N LEU A 249 -4.05 -14.08 -10.01
CA LEU A 249 -4.68 -15.35 -10.39
C LEU A 249 -4.52 -15.72 -11.88
N GLY A 250 -4.25 -14.77 -12.74
CA GLY A 250 -4.22 -15.04 -14.17
C GLY A 250 -3.33 -14.07 -14.95
N HIS A 251 -3.70 -13.81 -16.20
CA HIS A 251 -3.11 -12.79 -17.06
C HIS A 251 -4.02 -11.55 -17.11
N GLU A 252 -3.61 -10.51 -17.83
CA GLU A 252 -4.38 -9.25 -17.91
C GLU A 252 -5.82 -9.46 -18.39
N ASP A 253 -6.03 -10.41 -19.31
CA ASP A 253 -7.33 -10.70 -19.93
C ASP A 253 -8.22 -11.62 -19.08
N ASP A 254 -7.67 -12.32 -18.08
CA ASP A 254 -8.38 -13.29 -17.25
C ASP A 254 -8.89 -12.63 -15.96
N LEU A 255 -10.06 -12.01 -16.02
CA LEU A 255 -10.71 -11.41 -14.86
C LEU A 255 -11.57 -12.43 -14.12
N THR A 256 -11.36 -12.59 -12.82
CA THR A 256 -12.19 -13.42 -11.94
C THR A 256 -13.05 -12.57 -11.00
N VAL A 257 -14.12 -13.15 -10.42
CA VAL A 257 -14.93 -12.46 -9.41
C VAL A 257 -14.10 -12.20 -8.14
N ALA A 258 -13.18 -13.09 -7.77
CA ALA A 258 -12.23 -12.87 -6.68
C ALA A 258 -11.38 -11.62 -6.89
N ASP A 259 -10.98 -11.31 -8.14
CA ASP A 259 -10.24 -10.09 -8.48
C ASP A 259 -11.08 -8.81 -8.27
N LEU A 260 -12.39 -8.90 -8.48
CA LEU A 260 -13.31 -7.78 -8.26
C LEU A 260 -13.53 -7.48 -6.79
N VAL A 261 -13.56 -8.53 -5.97
CA VAL A 261 -13.77 -8.45 -4.51
C VAL A 261 -12.50 -8.13 -3.76
N ALA A 262 -11.34 -8.52 -4.27
CA ALA A 262 -10.05 -8.26 -3.65
C ALA A 262 -9.75 -6.75 -3.54
N ASP A 263 -8.95 -6.38 -2.55
CA ASP A 263 -8.54 -5.00 -2.33
C ASP A 263 -7.62 -4.50 -3.45
N HIS A 264 -6.81 -5.40 -4.01
CA HIS A 264 -5.94 -5.09 -5.13
C HIS A 264 -5.82 -6.28 -6.08
N ARG A 265 -6.00 -6.02 -7.38
CA ARG A 265 -5.76 -7.00 -8.45
C ARG A 265 -4.39 -6.78 -9.05
N ALA A 266 -3.63 -7.85 -9.20
CA ALA A 266 -2.40 -7.88 -9.98
C ALA A 266 -2.54 -8.85 -11.16
N ALA A 267 -1.93 -8.52 -12.30
CA ALA A 267 -2.01 -9.34 -13.50
C ALA A 267 -1.29 -10.69 -13.40
N THR A 268 -0.33 -10.80 -12.48
CA THR A 268 0.46 -12.06 -12.30
C THR A 268 0.82 -12.24 -10.81
N PRO A 269 1.16 -13.46 -10.38
CA PRO A 269 1.67 -13.73 -9.05
C PRO A 269 2.86 -12.85 -8.63
N THR A 270 3.80 -12.63 -9.55
CA THR A 270 4.95 -11.74 -9.30
C THR A 270 4.55 -10.28 -9.20
N ALA A 271 3.59 -9.83 -10.03
CA ALA A 271 3.05 -8.46 -9.95
C ALA A 271 2.34 -8.21 -8.60
N ALA A 272 1.68 -9.21 -8.02
CA ALA A 272 1.09 -9.12 -6.69
C ALA A 272 2.15 -8.84 -5.60
N ILE A 273 3.30 -9.49 -5.68
CA ILE A 273 4.44 -9.22 -4.79
C ILE A 273 5.00 -7.81 -5.02
N VAL A 274 5.10 -7.39 -6.29
CA VAL A 274 5.59 -6.05 -6.64
C VAL A 274 4.67 -4.94 -6.13
N SER A 275 3.35 -5.14 -6.15
CA SER A 275 2.39 -4.15 -5.63
C SER A 275 2.43 -4.00 -4.10
N LEU A 276 2.74 -5.08 -3.38
CA LEU A 276 2.82 -5.08 -1.92
C LEU A 276 4.15 -4.55 -1.39
N PHE A 277 5.26 -4.90 -2.04
CA PHE A 277 6.58 -4.59 -1.53
C PHE A 277 7.19 -3.34 -2.15
N PRO A 278 7.61 -2.37 -1.34
CA PRO A 278 8.39 -1.25 -1.84
C PRO A 278 9.73 -1.73 -2.43
N SER A 279 10.30 -0.98 -3.35
CA SER A 279 11.65 -1.26 -3.83
C SER A 279 12.68 -0.95 -2.73
N ARG A 280 13.50 -1.93 -2.39
CA ARG A 280 14.62 -1.78 -1.44
C ARG A 280 15.52 -0.60 -1.79
N ASP A 281 15.86 -0.47 -3.09
CA ASP A 281 16.76 0.57 -3.54
C ASP A 281 16.13 1.95 -3.42
N SER A 282 14.84 2.08 -3.76
CA SER A 282 14.08 3.32 -3.56
C SER A 282 13.98 3.70 -2.08
N ALA A 283 13.70 2.75 -1.20
CA ALA A 283 13.64 2.99 0.24
C ALA A 283 15.01 3.44 0.79
N LEU A 284 16.09 2.78 0.38
CA LEU A 284 17.45 3.17 0.76
C LEU A 284 17.83 4.55 0.23
N GLN A 285 17.46 4.89 -1.01
CA GLN A 285 17.67 6.22 -1.57
C GLN A 285 16.92 7.29 -0.78
N THR A 286 15.67 7.04 -0.44
CA THR A 286 14.86 7.96 0.37
C THR A 286 15.51 8.22 1.73
N VAL A 287 15.95 7.17 2.43
CA VAL A 287 16.64 7.29 3.73
C VAL A 287 17.96 8.08 3.59
N ARG A 288 18.76 7.78 2.54
CA ARG A 288 19.99 8.53 2.26
C ARG A 288 19.71 10.00 2.01
N GLN A 289 18.71 10.30 1.22
CA GLN A 289 18.30 11.68 0.91
C GLN A 289 17.82 12.43 2.15
N GLN A 290 16.98 11.81 2.98
CA GLN A 290 16.54 12.39 4.24
C GLN A 290 17.72 12.66 5.18
N ARG A 291 18.66 11.71 5.27
CA ARG A 291 19.89 11.90 6.07
C ARG A 291 20.70 13.10 5.59
N LEU A 292 20.90 13.23 4.27
CA LEU A 292 21.61 14.38 3.70
C LEU A 292 20.89 15.71 3.99
N GLN A 293 19.58 15.75 3.85
CA GLN A 293 18.78 16.93 4.18
C GLN A 293 18.91 17.32 5.65
N LEU A 294 18.84 16.35 6.57
CA LEU A 294 19.04 16.61 8.00
C LEU A 294 20.44 17.18 8.31
N VAL A 295 21.48 16.61 7.70
CA VAL A 295 22.84 17.11 7.86
C VAL A 295 22.96 18.54 7.35
N GLN A 296 22.44 18.84 6.16
CA GLN A 296 22.44 20.18 5.57
C GLN A 296 21.67 21.19 6.44
N GLN A 297 20.48 20.81 6.94
CA GLN A 297 19.69 21.66 7.85
C GLN A 297 20.45 21.99 9.13
N GLN A 298 21.13 21.00 9.73
CA GLN A 298 21.93 21.21 10.93
C GLN A 298 23.12 22.12 10.66
N GLN A 299 23.86 21.89 9.57
CA GLN A 299 24.97 22.74 9.18
C GLN A 299 24.53 24.21 8.95
N TRP A 300 23.38 24.40 8.29
CA TRP A 300 22.79 25.72 8.08
C TRP A 300 22.40 26.40 9.40
N ARG A 301 21.79 25.65 10.33
CA ARG A 301 21.46 26.16 11.68
C ARG A 301 22.71 26.59 12.44
N PHE A 302 23.75 25.75 12.45
CA PHE A 302 25.03 26.07 13.11
C PHE A 302 25.69 27.31 12.48
N LYS A 303 25.71 27.42 11.17
CA LYS A 303 26.23 28.60 10.46
C LYS A 303 25.48 29.85 10.87
N ARG A 304 24.16 29.81 10.84
CA ARG A 304 23.31 30.96 11.22
C ARG A 304 23.51 31.38 12.67
N GLU A 305 23.59 30.42 13.59
CA GLU A 305 23.83 30.76 15.01
C GLU A 305 25.25 31.29 15.24
N ARG A 306 26.25 30.80 14.52
CA ARG A 306 27.60 31.39 14.53
C ARG A 306 27.59 32.85 14.03
N GLU A 307 26.93 33.10 12.93
CA GLU A 307 26.81 34.47 12.40
C GLU A 307 26.09 35.41 13.40
N ARG A 308 25.02 34.93 14.02
CA ARG A 308 24.32 35.67 15.07
C ARG A 308 25.20 35.97 16.30
N LEU A 309 25.93 34.98 16.74
CA LEU A 309 26.89 35.15 17.86
C LEU A 309 27.99 36.14 17.50
N GLN A 310 28.52 36.06 16.30
CA GLN A 310 29.54 36.98 15.82
C GLN A 310 29.02 38.43 15.74
N GLN A 311 27.81 38.62 15.21
CA GLN A 311 27.16 39.93 15.19
C GLN A 311 26.93 40.48 16.60
N ARG A 312 26.42 39.66 17.53
CA ARG A 312 26.23 40.08 18.93
C ARG A 312 27.56 40.41 19.61
N HIS A 313 28.59 39.62 19.34
CA HIS A 313 29.92 39.92 19.87
C HIS A 313 30.48 41.24 19.36
N GLN A 314 30.34 41.52 18.04
CA GLN A 314 30.75 42.80 17.44
C GLN A 314 29.96 43.97 18.02
N LEU A 315 28.65 43.82 18.24
CA LEU A 315 27.82 44.83 18.89
C LEU A 315 28.30 45.12 20.35
N LEU A 316 28.57 44.06 21.11
CA LEU A 316 29.13 44.20 22.47
C LEU A 316 30.48 44.93 22.50
N GLN A 317 31.35 44.61 21.53
CA GLN A 317 32.64 45.28 21.35
C GLN A 317 32.48 46.73 20.92
N SER A 318 31.55 47.05 20.05
CA SER A 318 31.29 48.45 19.58
C SER A 318 30.74 49.34 20.70
N VAL A 319 29.89 48.79 21.56
CA VAL A 319 29.34 49.54 22.71
C VAL A 319 30.38 49.78 23.75
N GLN A 320 31.39 48.92 23.92
CA GLN A 320 32.47 48.98 24.90
C GLN A 320 32.04 49.70 26.19
N PRO A 321 31.36 49.04 27.13
CA PRO A 321 30.81 49.71 28.34
C PRO A 321 31.85 50.50 29.15
N GLN A 322 33.10 50.04 29.11
CA GLN A 322 34.21 50.73 29.75
C GLN A 322 34.53 52.10 29.12
N THR A 323 34.52 52.20 27.77
CA THR A 323 34.78 53.47 27.09
C THR A 323 33.64 54.46 27.28
N VAL A 324 32.39 53.99 27.31
CA VAL A 324 31.24 54.83 27.62
C VAL A 324 31.30 55.36 29.06
N LEU A 325 31.65 54.49 30.04
CA LEU A 325 31.83 54.87 31.41
C LEU A 325 33.02 55.84 31.57
N GLN A 326 34.14 55.65 30.92
CA GLN A 326 35.28 56.58 30.92
C GLN A 326 34.91 57.94 30.37
N ARG A 327 34.21 58.02 29.24
CA ARG A 327 33.73 59.28 28.66
C ARG A 327 32.75 59.99 29.58
N SER A 328 31.82 59.29 30.18
CA SER A 328 30.89 59.90 31.14
C SER A 328 31.58 60.40 32.40
N ARG A 329 32.60 59.70 32.89
CA ARG A 329 33.40 60.18 34.02
C ARG A 329 34.18 61.43 33.66
N LEU A 330 34.80 61.45 32.47
CA LEU A 330 35.56 62.61 32.01
C LEU A 330 34.65 63.83 31.83
N GLN A 331 33.45 63.63 31.29
CA GLN A 331 32.47 64.71 31.21
C GLN A 331 32.01 65.23 32.59
N LEU A 332 31.82 64.35 33.52
CA LEU A 332 31.49 64.71 34.92
C LEU A 332 32.61 65.52 35.56
N ASP A 333 33.86 65.08 35.41
CA ASP A 333 35.02 65.79 35.93
C ASP A 333 35.14 67.16 35.32
N GLN A 334 34.98 67.30 34.00
CA GLN A 334 35.00 68.60 33.31
C GLN A 334 33.86 69.54 33.83
N ARG A 335 32.66 68.99 33.99
CA ARG A 335 31.56 69.79 34.56
C ARG A 335 31.80 70.19 36.01
N GLN A 336 32.38 69.31 36.81
CA GLN A 336 32.76 69.66 38.17
C GLN A 336 33.82 70.72 38.20
N GLN A 337 34.84 70.65 37.32
CA GLN A 337 35.86 71.68 37.23
C GLN A 337 35.31 73.04 36.82
N LEU A 338 34.39 73.04 35.84
CA LEU A 338 33.68 74.27 35.42
C LEU A 338 32.85 74.89 36.58
N LEU A 339 32.09 74.05 37.28
CA LEU A 339 31.34 74.50 38.43
C LEU A 339 32.23 75.06 39.54
N LYS A 340 33.39 74.40 39.80
CA LYS A 340 34.37 74.93 40.78
C LYS A 340 34.99 76.22 40.27
N ALA A 341 35.21 76.39 38.96
CA ALA A 341 35.78 77.57 38.37
C ALA A 341 34.81 78.78 38.46
N LEU A 342 33.50 78.53 38.30
CA LEU A 342 32.45 79.52 38.32
C LEU A 342 31.88 79.78 39.72
N SER A 343 32.37 79.00 40.72
CA SER A 343 31.89 79.17 42.09
C SER A 343 32.25 80.53 42.62
N PRO A 344 31.32 81.30 43.16
CA PRO A 344 31.55 82.62 43.81
C PRO A 344 32.59 82.60 44.95
N ASP A 345 32.65 81.44 45.65
CA ASP A 345 33.59 81.24 46.77
C ASP A 345 35.08 81.40 46.36
N ARG A 346 35.40 81.10 45.09
CA ARG A 346 36.79 81.24 44.63
C ARG A 346 37.24 82.68 44.52
N TRP A 347 36.28 83.56 44.17
CA TRP A 347 36.53 85.02 44.14
C TRP A 347 36.67 85.57 45.55
N LEU A 348 35.83 85.10 46.45
CA LEU A 348 35.91 85.55 47.86
C LEU A 348 37.24 85.03 48.49
N ARG A 349 37.76 83.83 48.12
CA ARG A 349 39.07 83.39 48.61
C ARG A 349 40.29 84.12 47.99
N ARG A 350 40.17 84.80 46.90
CA ARG A 350 41.20 85.62 46.28
C ARG A 350 41.21 87.09 46.82
N GLY A 351 40.39 87.35 47.84
CA GLY A 351 40.34 88.65 48.46
C GLY A 351 39.28 89.66 47.86
N PHE A 352 38.46 89.16 46.92
CA PHE A 352 37.33 89.92 46.42
C PHE A 352 36.20 89.88 47.46
N ALA A 353 35.48 90.97 47.54
CA ALA A 353 34.29 91.10 48.41
C ALA A 353 33.01 91.26 47.53
N LYS A 354 31.93 90.69 47.96
CA LYS A 354 30.63 90.83 47.33
C LYS A 354 29.88 91.91 48.11
N VAL A 355 29.54 93.00 47.47
CA VAL A 355 28.78 94.03 48.07
C VAL A 355 27.28 93.85 47.80
N MET A 356 26.49 93.93 48.86
CA MET A 356 25.06 93.66 48.77
C MET A 356 24.30 94.75 49.52
N GLN A 357 23.12 95.07 49.06
CA GLN A 357 22.15 95.91 49.83
C GLN A 357 21.58 95.08 50.98
N LEU A 358 20.99 95.76 51.97
CA LEU A 358 20.37 95.09 53.09
C LEU A 358 19.25 94.14 52.77
N ASN A 359 18.65 94.28 51.60
CA ASN A 359 17.66 93.31 51.05
C ASN A 359 18.27 92.06 50.43
N GLY A 360 19.61 91.91 50.40
CA GLY A 360 20.35 90.75 49.85
C GLY A 360 20.64 90.83 48.36
N THR A 361 20.26 91.92 47.67
CA THR A 361 20.57 92.14 46.24
C THR A 361 22.04 92.51 46.06
N VAL A 362 22.72 91.92 45.11
CA VAL A 362 24.13 92.26 44.84
C VAL A 362 24.20 93.62 44.15
N LEU A 363 25.07 94.45 44.61
CA LEU A 363 25.33 95.76 43.99
C LEU A 363 26.31 95.51 42.81
N GLU A 364 25.83 95.73 41.59
CA GLU A 364 26.64 95.51 40.39
C GLU A 364 27.30 96.77 39.85
N SER A 365 26.72 97.89 40.19
CA SER A 365 27.20 99.21 39.70
C SER A 365 27.21 100.25 40.86
N VAL A 366 28.20 101.14 40.82
CA VAL A 366 28.35 102.27 41.71
C VAL A 366 27.15 103.26 41.65
N SER A 367 26.45 103.27 40.50
CA SER A 367 25.28 104.05 40.29
C SER A 367 24.07 103.63 41.15
N GLU A 368 24.09 102.49 41.68
CA GLU A 368 23.04 101.84 42.50
C GLU A 368 23.19 102.26 44.00
N ALA A 369 24.32 102.86 44.37
CA ALA A 369 24.60 103.24 45.72
C ALA A 369 24.49 104.83 45.90
N LYS A 370 23.92 105.30 46.99
CA LYS A 370 23.79 106.68 47.34
C LYS A 370 24.60 106.94 48.62
N PRO A 371 25.12 108.19 48.84
CA PRO A 371 25.70 108.50 50.14
C PRO A 371 24.69 108.30 51.26
N ASN A 372 25.16 107.69 52.35
CA ASN A 372 24.41 107.25 53.52
C ASN A 372 23.59 105.93 53.34
N ASP A 373 23.76 105.16 52.22
CA ASP A 373 23.19 103.83 52.10
C ASP A 373 23.94 102.83 52.98
N ASP A 374 23.23 102.01 53.68
CA ASP A 374 23.81 100.92 54.47
C ASP A 374 23.92 99.69 53.53
N LEU A 375 25.14 99.17 53.38
CA LEU A 375 25.46 98.01 52.57
C LEU A 375 26.09 96.93 53.40
N VAL A 376 25.97 95.69 52.92
CA VAL A 376 26.61 94.54 53.51
C VAL A 376 27.73 94.04 52.54
N ILE A 377 28.94 93.99 52.98
CA ILE A 377 30.11 93.41 52.29
C ILE A 377 30.27 91.97 52.77
N GLN A 378 30.05 91.04 51.90
CA GLN A 378 30.35 89.63 52.19
C GLN A 378 31.79 89.33 51.83
N LEU A 379 32.50 88.88 52.81
CA LEU A 379 33.89 88.38 52.72
C LEU A 379 33.84 86.86 52.85
N ARG A 380 34.97 86.20 52.74
CA ARG A 380 35.13 84.74 52.78
C ARG A 380 34.59 84.17 54.13
N ASP A 381 34.81 84.82 55.19
CA ASP A 381 34.65 84.33 56.56
C ASP A 381 33.54 85.08 57.36
N GLY A 382 32.84 86.02 56.74
CA GLY A 382 31.80 86.75 57.38
C GLY A 382 31.24 87.93 56.57
N GLN A 383 30.39 88.75 57.23
CA GLN A 383 29.75 89.91 56.63
C GLN A 383 30.09 91.16 57.46
N ILE A 384 30.36 92.25 56.81
CA ILE A 384 30.61 93.59 57.45
C ILE A 384 29.55 94.51 56.97
N GLY A 385 28.83 95.11 57.90
CA GLY A 385 27.94 96.23 57.58
C GLY A 385 28.73 97.54 57.40
N VAL A 386 28.52 98.23 56.34
CA VAL A 386 29.19 99.51 56.01
C VAL A 386 28.20 100.54 55.53
N THR A 387 28.44 101.77 55.85
CA THR A 387 27.63 102.89 55.35
C THR A 387 28.46 103.68 54.30
N VAL A 388 27.87 103.94 53.20
CA VAL A 388 28.49 104.63 52.06
C VAL A 388 28.77 106.07 52.42
N GLN A 389 30.00 106.48 52.55
CA GLN A 389 30.38 107.85 52.87
C GLN A 389 30.35 108.75 51.60
N SER A 390 30.82 108.26 50.48
CA SER A 390 30.82 109.02 49.21
C SER A 390 30.73 108.09 48.07
N VAL A 391 30.16 108.52 46.97
CA VAL A 391 30.03 107.72 45.72
C VAL A 391 30.78 108.50 44.63
N GLN A 392 31.77 107.87 44.01
CA GLN A 392 32.47 108.45 42.87
C GLN A 392 32.39 107.43 41.74
N ALA A 393 31.75 107.81 40.65
CA ALA A 393 31.77 106.96 39.45
C ALA A 393 33.07 107.22 38.66
N ASN A 394 33.81 106.20 38.38
CA ASN A 394 34.96 106.29 37.49
C ASN A 394 34.43 106.54 36.07
N ILE A 395 34.58 107.74 35.56
CA ILE A 395 34.38 108.05 34.14
C ILE A 395 35.69 107.67 33.48
N GLY A 396 35.78 106.42 33.03
CA GLY A 396 36.98 106.06 32.39
C GLY A 396 37.03 104.67 31.77
N SER A 397 36.93 104.67 30.53
CA SER A 397 37.50 103.89 29.42
C SER A 397 36.79 102.64 28.97
N PRO A 398 36.50 102.52 27.66
CA PRO A 398 35.73 101.49 26.99
C PRO A 398 36.36 100.10 27.06
#